data_e107ab8251fcd532c692eeb1b2cb48f9
#
_entry.id   e107ab8251fcd532c692eeb1b2cb48f9
#
_cell.length_a   1.000
_cell.length_b   1.000
_cell.length_c   1.000
_cell.angle_alpha   90.00
_cell.angle_beta   90.00
_cell.angle_gamma   90.00
#
_symmetry.space_group_name_H-M   'P 1'
#
loop_
_entity.id
_entity.type
_entity.pdbx_description
1 polymer ?
#
loop_
_entity_poly.entity_id
_entity_poly.type
_entity_poly.pdbx_seq_one_letter_code
_entity_poly.pdbx_strand_id
1 'polypeptide(L)'
;CSSDLHIYASHADEIACSRRTIYSYIDRGVFQARNIDLRRKVVYKQRKRKTTASLKDRSFRKDRSYKEFLEYIAANKSVYVVEMDTVEGAKGTSPCFLTMFFRNCSLMLMFLLEEQTQKEVTRIFDHLTELLGIELFQKLFEVILTDNGHEFQDRQSLEYSKNGEVRTRIYYCDPNRSDQKGALEKNHEYIRYVLPKGTSFEKMTDKTTLLLLNHINSEKRDSLNGHSPYEVSRLLLDNRLHKALGLAEIPADEVTLIPALIK
;
A
#
# COMPACT_ATOMS: atom_id res chain seq x y z
N CYS A 1 1.71 6.06 -19.67
CA CYS A 1 0.62 7.01 -19.74
C CYS A 1 0.46 7.67 -18.39
N SER A 2 0.74 8.96 -18.31
CA SER A 2 0.53 9.75 -17.08
C SER A 2 -0.96 9.73 -16.70
N SER A 3 -1.24 9.82 -15.42
CA SER A 3 -2.61 9.96 -14.92
C SER A 3 -3.22 11.28 -15.46
N ASP A 4 -4.53 11.29 -15.71
CA ASP A 4 -5.25 12.51 -16.12
C ASP A 4 -5.10 13.64 -15.10
N LEU A 5 -4.98 13.31 -13.81
CA LEU A 5 -4.72 14.28 -12.75
C LEU A 5 -3.35 14.94 -12.85
N HIS A 6 -2.32 14.20 -13.27
CA HIS A 6 -0.98 14.75 -13.48
C HIS A 6 -0.99 15.74 -14.64
N ILE A 7 -1.65 15.38 -15.75
CA ILE A 7 -1.79 16.27 -16.92
C ILE A 7 -2.48 17.57 -16.52
N TYR A 8 -3.60 17.49 -15.78
CA TYR A 8 -4.30 18.68 -15.31
C TYR A 8 -3.51 19.48 -14.26
N ALA A 9 -2.67 18.83 -13.44
CA ALA A 9 -1.85 19.53 -12.47
C ALA A 9 -0.73 20.36 -13.13
N SER A 10 -0.16 19.86 -14.24
CA SER A 10 0.99 20.48 -14.92
C SER A 10 0.57 21.42 -16.07
N HIS A 11 -0.60 21.17 -16.70
CA HIS A 11 -1.02 21.84 -17.95
C HIS A 11 -2.44 22.42 -17.85
N ALA A 12 -2.90 22.81 -16.65
CA ALA A 12 -4.26 23.32 -16.46
C ALA A 12 -4.59 24.52 -17.36
N ASP A 13 -3.63 25.40 -17.57
CA ASP A 13 -3.78 26.62 -18.39
C ASP A 13 -3.81 26.34 -19.91
N GLU A 14 -3.33 25.18 -20.35
CA GLU A 14 -3.28 24.78 -21.76
C GLU A 14 -4.50 23.94 -22.15
N ILE A 15 -5.20 23.33 -21.18
CA ILE A 15 -6.32 22.41 -21.43
C ILE A 15 -7.65 23.15 -21.30
N ALA A 16 -8.25 23.50 -22.44
CA ALA A 16 -9.50 24.26 -22.50
C ALA A 16 -10.78 23.44 -22.21
N CYS A 17 -10.70 22.20 -21.77
CA CYS A 17 -11.88 21.36 -21.57
C CYS A 17 -11.77 20.50 -20.29
N SER A 18 -12.90 20.04 -19.76
CA SER A 18 -12.93 19.21 -18.55
C SER A 18 -12.37 17.79 -18.79
N ARG A 19 -11.88 17.14 -17.75
CA ARG A 19 -11.46 15.72 -17.79
C ARG A 19 -12.54 14.81 -18.37
N ARG A 20 -13.81 15.05 -17.99
CA ARG A 20 -14.96 14.29 -18.50
C ARG A 20 -15.11 14.45 -20.03
N THR A 21 -14.81 15.61 -20.57
CA THR A 21 -14.85 15.88 -22.01
C THR A 21 -13.79 15.05 -22.75
N ILE A 22 -12.57 14.94 -22.19
CA ILE A 22 -11.49 14.12 -22.77
C ILE A 22 -11.91 12.64 -22.82
N TYR A 23 -12.47 12.10 -21.74
CA TYR A 23 -12.97 10.71 -21.74
C TYR A 23 -14.11 10.50 -22.75
N SER A 24 -15.00 11.49 -22.92
CA SER A 24 -16.04 11.46 -23.96
C SER A 24 -15.46 11.42 -25.37
N TYR A 25 -14.36 12.14 -25.62
CA TYR A 25 -13.67 12.11 -26.90
C TYR A 25 -12.97 10.78 -27.17
N ILE A 26 -12.39 10.14 -26.14
CA ILE A 26 -11.83 8.78 -26.24
C ILE A 26 -12.95 7.77 -26.56
N ASP A 27 -14.11 7.88 -25.88
CA ASP A 27 -15.28 7.03 -26.15
C ASP A 27 -15.79 7.15 -27.59
N ARG A 28 -15.75 8.35 -28.15
CA ARG A 28 -16.18 8.65 -29.53
C ARG A 28 -15.08 8.35 -30.57
N GLY A 29 -13.88 7.99 -30.14
CA GLY A 29 -12.76 7.71 -31.04
C GLY A 29 -12.18 8.93 -31.73
N VAL A 30 -12.33 10.12 -31.15
CA VAL A 30 -11.78 11.39 -31.66
C VAL A 30 -10.25 11.39 -31.59
N PHE A 31 -9.68 10.72 -30.56
CA PHE A 31 -8.24 10.58 -30.38
C PHE A 31 -7.73 9.24 -30.90
N GLN A 32 -6.42 9.14 -31.07
CA GLN A 32 -5.77 7.84 -31.33
C GLN A 32 -5.93 6.89 -30.16
N ALA A 33 -5.92 7.41 -28.91
CA ALA A 33 -6.17 6.64 -27.71
C ALA A 33 -7.59 6.06 -27.72
N ARG A 34 -7.69 4.78 -27.38
CA ARG A 34 -8.94 4.00 -27.33
C ARG A 34 -9.26 3.57 -25.91
N ASN A 35 -10.49 3.16 -25.65
CA ASN A 35 -10.92 2.65 -24.37
C ASN A 35 -10.08 1.47 -23.86
N ILE A 36 -9.50 0.67 -24.73
CA ILE A 36 -8.62 -0.45 -24.38
C ILE A 36 -7.28 0.03 -23.78
N ASP A 37 -6.86 1.25 -24.10
CA ASP A 37 -5.62 1.85 -23.58
C ASP A 37 -5.81 2.44 -22.18
N LEU A 38 -7.07 2.56 -21.72
CA LEU A 38 -7.40 3.06 -20.40
C LEU A 38 -7.26 1.98 -19.33
N ARG A 39 -6.60 2.31 -18.21
CA ARG A 39 -6.23 1.39 -17.12
C ARG A 39 -7.41 0.60 -16.53
N ARG A 40 -8.66 1.07 -16.61
CA ARG A 40 -9.81 0.49 -15.88
C ARG A 40 -10.98 0.02 -16.74
N LYS A 41 -10.97 0.20 -18.06
CA LYS A 41 -12.17 -0.11 -18.88
C LYS A 41 -12.36 -1.58 -19.22
N VAL A 42 -11.37 -2.45 -19.02
CA VAL A 42 -11.50 -3.90 -19.27
C VAL A 42 -11.03 -4.69 -18.05
N VAL A 43 -11.95 -5.03 -17.17
CA VAL A 43 -11.67 -5.88 -16.00
C VAL A 43 -12.47 -7.18 -16.10
N TYR A 44 -11.81 -8.31 -16.35
CA TYR A 44 -12.42 -9.64 -16.28
C TYR A 44 -12.49 -10.13 -14.84
N LYS A 45 -13.71 -10.38 -14.33
CA LYS A 45 -13.94 -10.95 -13.01
C LYS A 45 -13.61 -12.46 -13.02
N GLN A 46 -12.51 -12.87 -12.41
CA GLN A 46 -12.23 -14.30 -12.22
C GLN A 46 -13.17 -14.91 -11.18
N ARG A 47 -13.77 -16.09 -11.49
CA ARG A 47 -14.56 -16.85 -10.52
C ARG A 47 -13.65 -17.38 -9.40
N LYS A 48 -13.87 -16.95 -8.16
CA LYS A 48 -13.18 -17.49 -6.98
C LYS A 48 -13.69 -18.91 -6.69
N ARG A 49 -12.81 -19.92 -6.64
CA ARG A 49 -13.11 -21.24 -6.08
C ARG A 49 -13.31 -21.09 -4.56
N LYS A 50 -14.41 -21.63 -4.03
CA LYS A 50 -14.63 -21.74 -2.58
C LYS A 50 -13.62 -22.77 -2.04
N THR A 51 -12.66 -22.35 -1.25
CA THR A 51 -11.79 -23.24 -0.45
C THR A 51 -12.52 -23.56 0.85
N THR A 52 -12.65 -24.83 1.19
CA THR A 52 -13.09 -25.29 2.51
C THR A 52 -12.11 -24.78 3.57
N ALA A 53 -12.59 -23.98 4.51
CA ALA A 53 -11.78 -23.45 5.60
C ALA A 53 -11.40 -24.60 6.54
N SER A 54 -10.09 -24.93 6.64
CA SER A 54 -9.57 -25.77 7.71
C SER A 54 -9.70 -25.02 9.05
N LEU A 55 -9.97 -25.77 10.13
CA LEU A 55 -9.92 -25.25 11.50
C LEU A 55 -8.44 -24.89 11.82
N LYS A 56 -8.05 -23.67 11.51
CA LYS A 56 -6.72 -23.13 11.88
C LYS A 56 -6.78 -22.59 13.30
N ASP A 57 -5.73 -22.82 14.07
CA ASP A 57 -5.54 -22.13 15.35
C ASP A 57 -5.57 -20.62 15.12
N ARG A 58 -6.37 -19.93 15.94
CA ARG A 58 -6.55 -18.49 15.88
C ARG A 58 -6.30 -17.82 17.23
N SER A 59 -5.56 -18.46 18.09
CA SER A 59 -5.20 -17.96 19.43
C SER A 59 -4.48 -16.61 19.37
N PHE A 60 -3.70 -16.36 18.30
CA PHE A 60 -3.01 -15.09 18.07
C PHE A 60 -3.97 -13.88 17.96
N ARG A 61 -5.26 -14.13 17.61
CA ARG A 61 -6.30 -13.08 17.50
C ARG A 61 -6.99 -12.75 18.82
N LYS A 62 -6.66 -13.44 19.91
CA LYS A 62 -7.31 -13.18 21.20
C LYS A 62 -7.12 -11.72 21.60
N ASP A 63 -8.22 -11.04 21.90
CA ASP A 63 -8.28 -9.62 22.26
C ASP A 63 -7.72 -8.66 21.14
N ARG A 64 -7.75 -9.12 19.87
CA ARG A 64 -7.24 -8.40 18.69
C ARG A 64 -8.10 -8.62 17.44
N SER A 65 -9.39 -8.90 17.61
CA SER A 65 -10.34 -9.05 16.51
C SER A 65 -10.66 -7.69 15.86
N TYR A 66 -11.31 -7.71 14.70
CA TYR A 66 -11.78 -6.50 14.03
C TYR A 66 -12.79 -5.69 14.87
N LYS A 67 -13.60 -6.38 15.68
CA LYS A 67 -14.53 -5.70 16.62
C LYS A 67 -13.76 -4.87 17.64
N GLU A 68 -12.75 -5.45 18.27
CA GLU A 68 -11.89 -4.76 19.25
C GLU A 68 -11.08 -3.63 18.61
N PHE A 69 -10.66 -3.79 17.35
CA PHE A 69 -10.08 -2.70 16.55
C PHE A 69 -11.06 -1.52 16.44
N LEU A 70 -12.32 -1.76 16.08
CA LEU A 70 -13.33 -0.70 15.97
C LEU A 70 -13.59 0.00 17.31
N GLU A 71 -13.65 -0.76 18.39
CA GLU A 71 -13.80 -0.22 19.76
C GLU A 71 -12.60 0.65 20.13
N TYR A 72 -11.38 0.19 19.81
CA TYR A 72 -10.15 0.92 20.10
C TYR A 72 -10.09 2.26 19.36
N ILE A 73 -10.33 2.27 18.05
CA ILE A 73 -10.28 3.51 17.24
C ILE A 73 -11.43 4.47 17.58
N ALA A 74 -12.59 3.96 18.01
CA ALA A 74 -13.68 4.81 18.47
C ALA A 74 -13.33 5.54 19.77
N ALA A 75 -12.60 4.89 20.68
CA ALA A 75 -12.11 5.47 21.92
C ALA A 75 -10.91 6.41 21.72
N ASN A 76 -10.12 6.21 20.66
CA ASN A 76 -8.85 6.91 20.40
C ASN A 76 -8.86 7.53 19.00
N LYS A 77 -9.58 8.64 18.82
CA LYS A 77 -9.85 9.25 17.50
C LYS A 77 -8.63 9.82 16.77
N SER A 78 -7.52 10.06 17.47
CA SER A 78 -6.29 10.67 16.92
C SER A 78 -5.20 9.67 16.54
N VAL A 79 -5.46 8.36 16.69
CA VAL A 79 -4.47 7.34 16.38
C VAL A 79 -4.23 7.20 14.87
N TYR A 80 -3.00 6.96 14.50
CA TYR A 80 -2.68 6.53 13.16
C TYR A 80 -3.03 5.06 12.97
N VAL A 81 -3.80 4.78 11.93
CA VAL A 81 -4.12 3.41 11.53
C VAL A 81 -3.33 3.07 10.28
N VAL A 82 -2.55 2.01 10.37
CA VAL A 82 -1.79 1.44 9.25
C VAL A 82 -2.43 0.11 8.85
N GLU A 83 -2.79 -0.04 7.58
CA GLU A 83 -3.18 -1.35 7.02
C GLU A 83 -1.92 -2.06 6.53
N MET A 84 -1.80 -3.34 6.82
CA MET A 84 -0.64 -4.16 6.43
C MET A 84 -1.09 -5.40 5.66
N ASP A 85 -0.33 -5.73 4.60
CA ASP A 85 -0.58 -6.89 3.75
C ASP A 85 0.70 -7.32 3.01
N THR A 86 0.67 -8.49 2.40
CA THR A 86 1.72 -8.93 1.48
C THR A 86 1.23 -8.97 0.04
N VAL A 87 2.13 -8.66 -0.89
CA VAL A 87 1.88 -8.76 -2.33
C VAL A 87 2.82 -9.82 -2.92
N GLU A 88 2.24 -10.95 -3.32
CA GLU A 88 2.99 -12.06 -3.89
C GLU A 88 3.35 -11.80 -5.37
N GLY A 89 4.51 -12.31 -5.80
CA GLY A 89 4.95 -12.36 -7.18
C GLY A 89 4.34 -13.51 -7.98
N ALA A 90 5.15 -14.11 -8.87
CA ALA A 90 4.79 -15.31 -9.61
C ALA A 90 4.67 -16.52 -8.68
N LYS A 91 3.77 -17.45 -9.01
CA LYS A 91 3.68 -18.72 -8.26
C LYS A 91 5.00 -19.49 -8.32
N GLY A 92 5.47 -19.92 -7.15
CA GLY A 92 6.71 -20.68 -7.03
C GLY A 92 7.98 -19.83 -6.90
N THR A 93 7.84 -18.51 -6.83
CA THR A 93 8.93 -17.60 -6.46
C THR A 93 8.79 -17.17 -5.01
N SER A 94 9.93 -17.01 -4.31
CA SER A 94 9.94 -16.68 -2.88
C SER A 94 9.76 -15.19 -2.59
N PRO A 95 10.35 -14.22 -3.35
CA PRO A 95 10.25 -12.81 -3.00
C PRO A 95 8.81 -12.29 -3.08
N CYS A 96 8.45 -11.49 -2.06
CA CYS A 96 7.19 -10.79 -2.00
C CYS A 96 7.39 -9.38 -1.41
N PHE A 97 6.38 -8.52 -1.49
CA PHE A 97 6.40 -7.23 -0.81
C PHE A 97 5.56 -7.26 0.45
N LEU A 98 6.11 -6.76 1.56
CA LEU A 98 5.34 -6.28 2.68
C LEU A 98 4.91 -4.85 2.37
N THR A 99 3.63 -4.56 2.44
CA THR A 99 3.06 -3.23 2.24
C THR A 99 2.42 -2.73 3.51
N MET A 100 2.66 -1.46 3.85
CA MET A 100 2.04 -0.76 4.96
C MET A 100 1.41 0.53 4.43
N PHE A 101 0.15 0.76 4.74
CA PHE A 101 -0.63 1.86 4.20
C PHE A 101 -1.24 2.71 5.31
N PHE A 102 -0.89 3.98 5.36
CA PHE A 102 -1.43 4.95 6.30
C PHE A 102 -2.80 5.45 5.83
N ARG A 103 -3.87 5.13 6.57
CA ARG A 103 -5.25 5.51 6.18
C ARG A 103 -5.48 7.01 6.05
N ASN A 104 -4.84 7.81 6.91
CA ASN A 104 -5.06 9.25 7.01
C ASN A 104 -4.48 10.08 5.85
N CYS A 105 -3.43 9.59 5.19
CA CYS A 105 -2.74 10.29 4.10
C CYS A 105 -2.56 9.46 2.84
N SER A 106 -3.00 8.21 2.85
CA SER A 106 -2.82 7.25 1.76
C SER A 106 -1.36 6.96 1.40
N LEU A 107 -0.40 7.30 2.26
CA LEU A 107 1.00 6.95 2.08
C LEU A 107 1.15 5.45 2.17
N MET A 108 1.82 4.84 1.19
CA MET A 108 2.23 3.45 1.21
C MET A 108 3.72 3.34 1.53
N LEU A 109 4.08 2.39 2.36
CA LEU A 109 5.45 1.89 2.48
C LEU A 109 5.51 0.49 1.88
N MET A 110 6.65 0.13 1.30
CA MET A 110 6.83 -1.16 0.65
C MET A 110 8.25 -1.68 0.90
N PHE A 111 8.34 -2.93 1.36
CA PHE A 111 9.60 -3.59 1.69
C PHE A 111 9.70 -4.92 0.94
N LEU A 112 10.84 -5.18 0.35
CA LEU A 112 11.11 -6.48 -0.29
C LEU A 112 11.45 -7.50 0.80
N LEU A 113 10.69 -8.60 0.82
CA LEU A 113 10.96 -9.77 1.65
C LEU A 113 11.56 -10.88 0.76
N GLU A 114 12.57 -11.57 1.24
CA GLU A 114 13.13 -12.75 0.57
C GLU A 114 12.13 -13.90 0.56
N GLU A 115 11.36 -14.04 1.63
CA GLU A 115 10.32 -15.06 1.81
C GLU A 115 9.13 -14.49 2.58
N GLN A 116 7.94 -15.04 2.33
CA GLN A 116 6.71 -14.69 3.06
C GLN A 116 6.67 -15.43 4.41
N THR A 117 7.47 -15.00 5.37
CA THR A 117 7.60 -15.64 6.68
C THR A 117 7.44 -14.64 7.83
N GLN A 118 7.06 -15.14 9.01
CA GLN A 118 6.98 -14.35 10.25
C GLN A 118 8.33 -13.68 10.57
N LYS A 119 9.43 -14.39 10.37
CA LYS A 119 10.79 -13.91 10.61
C LYS A 119 11.11 -12.70 9.76
N GLU A 120 10.78 -12.73 8.47
CA GLU A 120 11.03 -11.62 7.55
C GLU A 120 10.18 -10.39 7.89
N VAL A 121 8.90 -10.57 8.25
CA VAL A 121 8.07 -9.45 8.71
C VAL A 121 8.62 -8.86 10.01
N THR A 122 8.99 -9.68 10.98
CA THR A 122 9.63 -9.22 12.23
C THR A 122 10.91 -8.46 11.96
N ARG A 123 11.76 -8.92 11.02
CA ARG A 123 12.99 -8.22 10.60
C ARG A 123 12.69 -6.79 10.12
N ILE A 124 11.64 -6.59 9.35
CA ILE A 124 11.23 -5.23 8.90
C ILE A 124 10.78 -4.38 10.08
N PHE A 125 10.00 -4.93 11.02
CA PHE A 125 9.57 -4.19 12.22
C PHE A 125 10.77 -3.78 13.09
N ASP A 126 11.73 -4.67 13.27
CA ASP A 126 12.96 -4.40 14.02
C ASP A 126 13.79 -3.31 13.33
N HIS A 127 13.98 -3.45 12.01
CA HIS A 127 14.68 -2.45 11.21
C HIS A 127 14.02 -1.07 11.30
N LEU A 128 12.70 -0.99 11.16
CA LEU A 128 11.96 0.26 11.31
C LEU A 128 12.08 0.85 12.72
N THR A 129 12.06 -0.01 13.74
CA THR A 129 12.21 0.42 15.13
C THR A 129 13.61 0.97 15.39
N GLU A 130 14.66 0.33 14.86
CA GLU A 130 16.04 0.79 14.95
C GLU A 130 16.26 2.12 14.19
N LEU A 131 15.67 2.23 13.00
CA LEU A 131 15.81 3.39 12.11
C LEU A 131 15.10 4.64 12.64
N LEU A 132 13.92 4.49 13.21
CA LEU A 132 13.06 5.60 13.66
C LEU A 132 13.23 5.90 15.16
N GLY A 133 13.70 4.95 15.93
CA GLY A 133 13.60 4.93 17.38
C GLY A 133 12.20 4.52 17.86
N ILE A 134 12.15 3.95 19.07
CA ILE A 134 10.91 3.35 19.61
C ILE A 134 9.77 4.36 19.73
N GLU A 135 10.05 5.58 20.19
CA GLU A 135 9.03 6.62 20.40
C GLU A 135 8.34 7.04 19.08
N LEU A 136 9.14 7.24 18.02
CA LEU A 136 8.58 7.62 16.72
C LEU A 136 7.87 6.45 16.08
N PHE A 137 8.38 5.23 16.22
CA PHE A 137 7.68 4.03 15.76
C PHE A 137 6.31 3.90 16.44
N GLN A 138 6.25 3.99 17.79
CA GLN A 138 5.00 3.94 18.55
C GLN A 138 3.99 4.99 18.08
N LYS A 139 4.45 6.21 17.82
CA LYS A 139 3.59 7.31 17.35
C LYS A 139 3.02 7.06 15.95
N LEU A 140 3.83 6.57 15.02
CA LEU A 140 3.43 6.41 13.61
C LEU A 140 2.70 5.10 13.34
N PHE A 141 3.07 4.04 14.04
CA PHE A 141 2.53 2.68 13.87
C PHE A 141 1.75 2.21 15.10
N GLU A 142 1.02 3.14 15.75
CA GLU A 142 0.29 2.85 16.98
C GLU A 142 -0.67 1.68 16.83
N VAL A 143 -1.39 1.63 15.70
CA VAL A 143 -2.36 0.57 15.37
C VAL A 143 -2.12 0.06 13.97
N ILE A 144 -1.94 -1.25 13.86
CA ILE A 144 -1.80 -1.94 12.57
C ILE A 144 -2.94 -2.93 12.41
N LEU A 145 -3.65 -2.84 11.27
CA LEU A 145 -4.69 -3.78 10.88
C LEU A 145 -4.17 -4.68 9.76
N THR A 146 -4.21 -5.98 9.96
CA THR A 146 -3.77 -6.97 8.97
C THR A 146 -4.80 -8.09 8.76
N ASP A 147 -4.56 -8.98 7.81
CA ASP A 147 -5.36 -10.20 7.67
C ASP A 147 -4.83 -11.34 8.58
N ASN A 148 -5.29 -12.57 8.30
CA ASN A 148 -4.90 -13.74 9.06
C ASN A 148 -3.79 -14.54 8.35
N GLY A 149 -2.95 -13.89 7.54
CA GLY A 149 -1.78 -14.49 6.89
C GLY A 149 -0.86 -15.15 7.90
N HIS A 150 -0.22 -16.25 7.50
CA HIS A 150 0.68 -16.99 8.42
C HIS A 150 1.89 -16.14 8.84
N GLU A 151 2.32 -15.22 7.99
CA GLU A 151 3.42 -14.31 8.22
C GLU A 151 3.14 -13.26 9.31
N PHE A 152 1.86 -13.06 9.67
CA PHE A 152 1.44 -12.08 10.68
C PHE A 152 1.02 -12.72 12.01
N GLN A 153 1.15 -14.04 12.18
CA GLN A 153 0.62 -14.75 13.35
C GLN A 153 1.52 -14.68 14.59
N ASP A 154 2.80 -14.34 14.42
CA ASP A 154 3.68 -14.06 15.56
C ASP A 154 3.46 -12.64 16.09
N ARG A 155 2.27 -12.45 16.69
CA ARG A 155 1.88 -11.15 17.24
C ARG A 155 2.87 -10.62 18.27
N GLN A 156 3.44 -11.51 19.11
CA GLN A 156 4.35 -11.08 20.17
C GLN A 156 5.60 -10.39 19.59
N SER A 157 6.23 -11.00 18.60
CA SER A 157 7.40 -10.42 17.93
C SER A 157 7.07 -9.15 17.16
N LEU A 158 5.81 -8.95 16.71
CA LEU A 158 5.39 -7.73 16.05
C LEU A 158 5.03 -6.61 17.03
N GLU A 159 4.35 -6.92 18.14
CA GLU A 159 3.93 -5.93 19.15
C GLU A 159 5.07 -5.47 20.07
N TYR A 160 6.10 -6.28 20.28
CA TYR A 160 7.20 -5.96 21.18
C TYR A 160 8.53 -5.82 20.43
N SER A 161 9.33 -4.85 20.88
CA SER A 161 10.71 -4.67 20.41
C SER A 161 11.63 -5.76 20.99
N LYS A 162 12.86 -5.88 20.47
CA LYS A 162 13.90 -6.76 21.02
C LYS A 162 14.21 -6.47 22.50
N ASN A 163 13.95 -5.25 22.95
CA ASN A 163 14.15 -4.82 24.33
C ASN A 163 12.93 -5.09 25.24
N GLY A 164 11.86 -5.68 24.69
CA GLY A 164 10.62 -5.97 25.42
C GLY A 164 9.66 -4.79 25.57
N GLU A 165 9.91 -3.67 24.87
CA GLU A 165 9.02 -2.51 24.88
C GLU A 165 7.88 -2.70 23.88
N VAL A 166 6.65 -2.34 24.26
CA VAL A 166 5.50 -2.35 23.36
C VAL A 166 5.70 -1.29 22.27
N ARG A 167 5.74 -1.70 21.00
CA ARG A 167 5.93 -0.77 19.87
C ARG A 167 4.67 -0.50 19.07
N THR A 168 3.70 -1.40 19.06
CA THR A 168 2.45 -1.27 18.28
C THR A 168 1.36 -2.16 18.83
N ARG A 169 0.13 -2.03 18.30
CA ARG A 169 -0.99 -2.96 18.52
C ARG A 169 -1.44 -3.53 17.18
N ILE A 170 -1.35 -4.87 17.05
CA ILE A 170 -1.77 -5.58 15.82
C ILE A 170 -3.22 -6.05 15.98
N TYR A 171 -4.08 -5.67 15.05
CA TYR A 171 -5.45 -6.17 14.94
C TYR A 171 -5.64 -6.97 13.65
N TYR A 172 -6.58 -7.90 13.68
CA TYR A 172 -6.80 -8.83 12.58
C TYR A 172 -8.20 -8.69 12.01
N CYS A 173 -8.30 -8.59 10.69
CA CYS A 173 -9.56 -8.64 9.96
C CYS A 173 -10.28 -9.96 10.19
N ASP A 174 -11.60 -9.94 10.02
CA ASP A 174 -12.38 -11.16 10.02
C ASP A 174 -12.04 -12.03 8.80
N PRO A 175 -12.09 -13.34 8.94
CA PRO A 175 -11.78 -14.24 7.83
C PRO A 175 -12.69 -13.98 6.63
N ASN A 176 -12.10 -13.93 5.43
CA ASN A 176 -12.78 -13.67 4.17
C ASN A 176 -13.49 -12.29 4.07
N ARG A 177 -13.09 -11.31 4.86
CA ARG A 177 -13.60 -9.94 4.85
C ARG A 177 -12.53 -8.98 4.30
N SER A 178 -12.25 -9.10 3.00
CA SER A 178 -11.30 -8.22 2.31
C SER A 178 -11.74 -6.75 2.29
N ASP A 179 -13.06 -6.51 2.39
CA ASP A 179 -13.64 -5.17 2.50
C ASP A 179 -13.12 -4.37 3.71
N GLN A 180 -12.64 -5.03 4.76
CA GLN A 180 -12.09 -4.39 5.97
C GLN A 180 -10.72 -3.72 5.75
N LYS A 181 -10.00 -4.09 4.66
CA LYS A 181 -8.75 -3.49 4.17
C LYS A 181 -8.89 -2.92 2.75
N GLY A 182 -10.05 -2.46 2.36
CA GLY A 182 -10.33 -2.04 0.99
C GLY A 182 -9.47 -0.89 0.48
N ALA A 183 -8.94 -0.04 1.37
CA ALA A 183 -8.07 1.07 0.99
C ALA A 183 -6.69 0.55 0.55
N LEU A 184 -6.09 -0.37 1.27
CA LEU A 184 -4.82 -0.98 0.90
C LEU A 184 -4.95 -1.85 -0.36
N GLU A 185 -6.03 -2.67 -0.47
CA GLU A 185 -6.27 -3.49 -1.67
C GLU A 185 -6.36 -2.64 -2.94
N LYS A 186 -7.03 -1.47 -2.86
CA LYS A 186 -7.07 -0.51 -3.96
C LYS A 186 -5.69 0.04 -4.31
N ASN A 187 -4.82 0.25 -3.32
CA ASN A 187 -3.46 0.72 -3.56
C ASN A 187 -2.56 -0.34 -4.20
N HIS A 188 -2.81 -1.63 -3.96
CA HIS A 188 -2.11 -2.71 -4.65
C HIS A 188 -2.32 -2.67 -6.17
N GLU A 189 -3.38 -2.05 -6.68
CA GLU A 189 -3.57 -1.85 -8.12
C GLU A 189 -2.42 -1.04 -8.73
N TYR A 190 -1.87 -0.05 -8.02
CA TYR A 190 -0.73 0.74 -8.50
C TYR A 190 0.53 -0.11 -8.65
N ILE A 191 0.78 -1.03 -7.71
CA ILE A 191 1.86 -2.02 -7.86
C ILE A 191 1.61 -2.88 -9.09
N ARG A 192 0.36 -3.31 -9.32
CA ARG A 192 -0.02 -4.19 -10.43
C ARG A 192 0.00 -3.52 -11.81
N TYR A 193 0.00 -2.20 -11.88
CA TYR A 193 0.24 -1.49 -13.15
C TYR A 193 1.69 -1.67 -13.64
N VAL A 194 2.65 -1.73 -12.74
CA VAL A 194 4.08 -1.91 -13.04
C VAL A 194 4.48 -3.39 -13.03
N LEU A 195 3.96 -4.13 -12.05
CA LEU A 195 4.20 -5.55 -11.81
C LEU A 195 2.89 -6.35 -11.92
N PRO A 196 2.41 -6.68 -13.14
CA PRO A 196 1.19 -7.46 -13.33
C PRO A 196 1.20 -8.78 -12.56
N LYS A 197 0.02 -9.34 -12.28
CA LYS A 197 -0.10 -10.65 -11.64
C LYS A 197 0.67 -11.71 -12.42
N GLY A 198 1.50 -12.48 -11.72
CA GLY A 198 2.36 -13.50 -12.33
C GLY A 198 3.76 -13.01 -12.71
N THR A 199 4.08 -11.73 -12.46
CA THR A 199 5.46 -11.24 -12.59
C THR A 199 6.30 -11.74 -11.41
N SER A 200 7.48 -12.31 -11.68
CA SER A 200 8.45 -12.66 -10.64
C SER A 200 9.09 -11.41 -10.04
N PHE A 201 9.29 -11.42 -8.71
CA PHE A 201 9.99 -10.37 -7.99
C PHE A 201 11.47 -10.67 -7.73
N GLU A 202 12.02 -11.77 -8.27
CA GLU A 202 13.42 -12.18 -8.08
C GLU A 202 14.45 -11.15 -8.54
N LYS A 203 14.09 -10.31 -9.51
CA LYS A 203 14.94 -9.22 -10.00
C LYS A 203 14.75 -7.89 -9.25
N MET A 204 13.79 -7.84 -8.33
CA MET A 204 13.58 -6.64 -7.53
C MET A 204 14.70 -6.48 -6.51
N THR A 205 15.04 -5.23 -6.26
CA THR A 205 16.01 -4.79 -5.25
C THR A 205 15.37 -3.71 -4.39
N ASP A 206 15.96 -3.39 -3.23
CA ASP A 206 15.46 -2.28 -2.40
C ASP A 206 15.45 -0.96 -3.19
N LYS A 207 16.43 -0.73 -4.06
CA LYS A 207 16.49 0.47 -4.90
C LYS A 207 15.33 0.54 -5.91
N THR A 208 15.02 -0.55 -6.61
CA THR A 208 13.89 -0.59 -7.57
C THR A 208 12.56 -0.57 -6.84
N THR A 209 12.48 -1.16 -5.65
CA THR A 209 11.31 -1.11 -4.77
C THR A 209 11.03 0.32 -4.30
N LEU A 210 12.06 1.05 -3.87
CA LEU A 210 11.95 2.45 -3.47
C LEU A 210 11.58 3.36 -4.66
N LEU A 211 12.17 3.12 -5.85
CA LEU A 211 11.78 3.85 -7.06
C LEU A 211 10.29 3.69 -7.35
N LEU A 212 9.81 2.45 -7.41
CA LEU A 212 8.39 2.16 -7.62
C LEU A 212 7.51 2.82 -6.55
N LEU A 213 7.92 2.72 -5.29
CA LEU A 213 7.21 3.31 -4.16
C LEU A 213 7.09 4.83 -4.27
N ASN A 214 8.16 5.52 -4.66
CA ASN A 214 8.16 6.97 -4.85
C ASN A 214 7.21 7.39 -5.97
N HIS A 215 7.17 6.68 -7.09
CA HIS A 215 6.18 6.93 -8.14
C HIS A 215 4.74 6.72 -7.67
N ILE A 216 4.47 5.63 -6.90
CA ILE A 216 3.13 5.35 -6.36
C ILE A 216 2.69 6.44 -5.38
N ASN A 217 3.58 6.90 -4.50
CA ASN A 217 3.27 7.92 -3.52
C ASN A 217 3.19 9.34 -4.11
N SER A 218 3.78 9.58 -5.28
CA SER A 218 3.68 10.84 -6.02
C SER A 218 2.49 10.88 -6.98
N GLU A 219 1.76 9.76 -7.17
CA GLU A 219 0.55 9.72 -8.00
C GLU A 219 -0.56 10.57 -7.38
N LYS A 220 -1.02 11.59 -8.10
CA LYS A 220 -2.10 12.48 -7.64
C LYS A 220 -3.44 11.75 -7.64
N ARG A 221 -4.26 11.98 -6.60
CA ARG A 221 -5.49 11.19 -6.35
C ARG A 221 -6.70 12.08 -6.15
N ASP A 222 -7.81 11.74 -6.78
CA ASP A 222 -9.10 12.40 -6.56
C ASP A 222 -9.55 12.30 -5.08
N SER A 223 -9.28 11.16 -4.43
CA SER A 223 -9.60 10.95 -3.01
C SER A 223 -8.82 11.85 -2.05
N LEU A 224 -7.77 12.48 -2.52
CA LEU A 224 -6.94 13.46 -1.80
C LEU A 224 -7.08 14.87 -2.39
N ASN A 225 -8.20 15.18 -3.02
CA ASN A 225 -8.48 16.48 -3.64
C ASN A 225 -7.40 16.91 -4.65
N GLY A 226 -6.86 15.97 -5.42
CA GLY A 226 -5.80 16.23 -6.41
C GLY A 226 -4.38 16.25 -5.85
N HIS A 227 -4.20 16.05 -4.55
CA HIS A 227 -2.88 15.89 -3.95
C HIS A 227 -2.34 14.48 -4.07
N SER A 228 -1.03 14.32 -3.96
CA SER A 228 -0.38 13.03 -3.88
C SER A 228 -0.32 12.53 -2.41
N PRO A 229 -0.23 11.22 -2.16
CA PRO A 229 0.05 10.69 -0.83
C PRO A 229 1.33 11.26 -0.21
N TYR A 230 2.37 11.51 -1.02
CA TYR A 230 3.60 12.12 -0.55
C TYR A 230 3.35 13.53 0.00
N GLU A 231 2.68 14.40 -0.76
CA GLU A 231 2.34 15.77 -0.33
C GLU A 231 1.54 15.76 0.98
N VAL A 232 0.46 14.95 1.05
CA VAL A 232 -0.39 14.88 2.25
C VAL A 232 0.36 14.32 3.45
N SER A 233 1.19 13.29 3.25
CA SER A 233 1.97 12.69 4.34
C SER A 233 3.02 13.64 4.91
N ARG A 234 3.59 14.53 4.09
CA ARG A 234 4.51 15.57 4.56
C ARG A 234 3.87 16.57 5.52
N LEU A 235 2.55 16.76 5.42
CA LEU A 235 1.78 17.63 6.31
C LEU A 235 1.32 16.91 7.58
N LEU A 236 0.99 15.61 7.49
CA LEU A 236 0.32 14.87 8.56
C LEU A 236 1.28 14.00 9.37
N LEU A 237 2.36 13.49 8.79
CA LEU A 237 3.31 12.59 9.46
C LEU A 237 4.60 13.33 9.82
N ASP A 238 5.36 12.75 10.75
CA ASP A 238 6.69 13.25 11.08
C ASP A 238 7.66 13.07 9.91
N ASN A 239 8.30 14.15 9.48
CA ASN A 239 9.20 14.17 8.33
C ASN A 239 10.46 13.29 8.51
N ARG A 240 10.77 12.86 9.74
CA ARG A 240 11.83 11.89 9.99
C ARG A 240 11.56 10.56 9.30
N LEU A 241 10.28 10.14 9.17
CA LEU A 241 9.89 8.96 8.42
C LEU A 241 10.36 9.03 6.96
N HIS A 242 10.09 10.15 6.28
CA HIS A 242 10.47 10.33 4.87
C HIS A 242 11.98 10.30 4.67
N LYS A 243 12.70 10.98 5.53
CA LYS A 243 14.19 11.02 5.49
C LYS A 243 14.79 9.65 5.76
N ALA A 244 14.30 8.96 6.79
CA ALA A 244 14.81 7.66 7.20
C ALA A 244 14.62 6.59 6.12
N LEU A 245 13.50 6.63 5.40
CA LEU A 245 13.17 5.66 4.33
C LEU A 245 13.60 6.13 2.93
N GLY A 246 14.23 7.30 2.79
CA GLY A 246 14.64 7.83 1.49
C GLY A 246 13.46 8.14 0.56
N LEU A 247 12.26 8.44 1.11
CA LEU A 247 11.10 8.78 0.31
C LEU A 247 11.31 10.15 -0.35
N ALA A 248 11.07 10.20 -1.65
CA ALA A 248 11.22 11.40 -2.47
C ALA A 248 9.98 11.61 -3.33
N GLU A 249 9.65 12.87 -3.56
CA GLU A 249 8.62 13.26 -4.51
C GLU A 249 9.16 13.17 -5.94
N ILE A 250 8.36 12.58 -6.82
CA ILE A 250 8.60 12.57 -8.26
C ILE A 250 7.78 13.72 -8.88
N PRO A 251 8.38 14.58 -9.71
CA PRO A 251 7.64 15.63 -10.41
C PRO A 251 6.44 15.05 -11.17
N ALA A 252 5.33 15.80 -11.21
CA ALA A 252 4.08 15.28 -11.77
C ALA A 252 4.24 14.75 -13.22
N ASP A 253 5.02 15.44 -14.06
CA ASP A 253 5.25 15.05 -15.44
C ASP A 253 6.12 13.80 -15.60
N GLU A 254 6.89 13.45 -14.57
CA GLU A 254 7.77 12.28 -14.55
C GLU A 254 7.13 11.06 -13.93
N VAL A 255 5.98 11.23 -13.22
CA VAL A 255 5.29 10.10 -12.59
C VAL A 255 4.81 9.13 -13.66
N THR A 256 5.27 7.89 -13.58
CA THR A 256 4.86 6.83 -14.48
C THR A 256 4.66 5.52 -13.72
N LEU A 257 3.61 4.79 -14.06
CA LEU A 257 3.29 3.48 -13.49
C LEU A 257 3.04 2.48 -14.62
N ILE A 258 4.10 2.22 -15.38
CA ILE A 258 4.11 1.25 -16.49
C ILE A 258 5.22 0.22 -16.24
N PRO A 259 5.17 -0.99 -16.86
CA PRO A 259 6.18 -2.02 -16.63
C PRO A 259 7.62 -1.64 -17.06
N ALA A 260 7.80 -0.59 -17.84
CA ALA A 260 9.12 -0.10 -18.24
C ALA A 260 9.88 0.63 -17.10
N LEU A 261 9.19 1.05 -16.04
CA LEU A 261 9.78 1.78 -14.92
C LEU A 261 10.91 1.01 -14.22
N ILE A 262 10.80 -0.30 -14.16
CA ILE A 262 11.71 -1.20 -13.43
C ILE A 262 12.45 -2.21 -14.31
N LYS A 263 12.55 -1.91 -15.61
CA LYS A 263 13.31 -2.73 -16.56
C LYS A 263 14.79 -2.38 -16.57
#